data_ab268179e95d19b28cea0f5d77b3955d
#
_entry.id   ab268179e95d19b28cea0f5d77b3955d
#
_cell.length_a   1.000
_cell.length_b   1.000
_cell.length_c   1.000
_cell.angle_alpha   90.00
_cell.angle_beta   90.00
_cell.angle_gamma   90.00
#
_symmetry.space_group_name_H-M   'P 1'
#
loop_
_entity.id
_entity.type
_entity.pdbx_description
1 polymer ?
#
loop_
_entity_poly.entity_id
_entity_poly.type
_entity_poly.pdbx_seq_one_letter_code
_entity_poly.pdbx_strand_id
1 'polypeptide(L)'
;MKNNVFKEIAKGLLVTVVGFVILEALLRIAYFSRNWMVTEIPVTYVFGDDHGPIPPWLDGLRILEPDKVLIWKNRPNIQRRYIDVFIPAHSEREKTAILRRFLPQPPDSLKGNPTWEISLNSEGFRDVEIRRQKPSSVFRIICLGDSWTFGWNVGSTQSYPQQLQYLLQREFPEANFEIFNLGVAGYSSFHGLKLLETTVLDLNPDVVVVALAMNEPRMAGVDDKHASRGEESINLVQTLSSLLNKSEFFKLLRYWALLLTWKPRSISEYLEDKSYNATWRQQVTGNDFDKFEPWTRDSLRDYDRHHREMISVARSRNISIVLLYNEFWKDSPYLKVLQRIARDERVPLVDSSALIAGAQKSIEEELEKKLDLQPRKPQRGNAHGEIEVVFRLFADKWSVPKAMYIVGNHPKLGNLVPNKIAMYDDGTHGDQMAGDHVWSYSATFAPGTKLSYIYTDSGEEGKWEGLDVPHIRSFTVEAKNGEQKLYRPIESFGKIYMYADPWHTNAVGYQLIARALLDTLKKNEQAKDYLRQAK
;
A
#
# COMPACT_ATOMS: atom_id res chain seq x y z
N MET A 1 24.20 -51.92 -38.35
CA MET A 1 24.80 -50.82 -37.60
C MET A 1 23.83 -49.69 -37.30
N LYS A 2 23.09 -49.15 -38.25
CA LYS A 2 22.15 -48.01 -38.03
C LYS A 2 21.05 -48.25 -36.95
N ASN A 3 20.46 -49.46 -36.89
CA ASN A 3 19.44 -49.78 -35.89
C ASN A 3 19.94 -49.86 -34.46
N ASN A 4 21.19 -50.19 -34.20
CA ASN A 4 21.75 -50.21 -32.85
C ASN A 4 22.05 -48.80 -32.35
N VAL A 5 22.57 -47.93 -33.21
CA VAL A 5 22.83 -46.53 -32.86
C VAL A 5 21.53 -45.81 -32.49
N PHE A 6 20.47 -46.04 -33.26
CA PHE A 6 19.16 -45.45 -32.97
C PHE A 6 18.58 -45.94 -31.64
N LYS A 7 18.72 -47.21 -31.30
CA LYS A 7 18.31 -47.78 -30.02
C LYS A 7 19.08 -47.17 -28.82
N GLU A 8 20.37 -46.97 -28.97
CA GLU A 8 21.17 -46.38 -27.90
C GLU A 8 20.91 -44.89 -27.71
N ILE A 9 20.64 -44.15 -28.80
CA ILE A 9 20.17 -42.76 -28.72
C ILE A 9 18.79 -42.69 -28.06
N ALA A 10 17.88 -43.60 -28.41
CA ALA A 10 16.52 -43.63 -27.79
C ALA A 10 16.59 -43.97 -26.30
N LYS A 11 17.47 -44.90 -25.87
CA LYS A 11 17.70 -45.18 -24.46
C LYS A 11 18.31 -43.99 -23.73
N GLY A 12 19.30 -43.31 -24.31
CA GLY A 12 19.87 -42.10 -23.73
C GLY A 12 18.84 -41.00 -23.55
N LEU A 13 18.00 -40.76 -24.55
CA LEU A 13 16.87 -39.81 -24.48
C LEU A 13 15.88 -40.19 -23.37
N LEU A 14 15.52 -41.47 -23.29
CA LEU A 14 14.59 -41.95 -22.26
C LEU A 14 15.15 -41.73 -20.84
N VAL A 15 16.43 -42.08 -20.62
CA VAL A 15 17.10 -41.86 -19.32
C VAL A 15 17.15 -40.37 -18.97
N THR A 16 17.42 -39.50 -19.95
CA THR A 16 17.46 -38.05 -19.74
C THR A 16 16.07 -37.52 -19.37
N VAL A 17 15.03 -37.94 -20.07
CA VAL A 17 13.63 -37.52 -19.77
C VAL A 17 13.20 -38.03 -18.40
N VAL A 18 13.46 -39.28 -18.05
CA VAL A 18 13.14 -39.83 -16.73
C VAL A 18 13.90 -39.10 -15.64
N GLY A 19 15.20 -38.85 -15.84
CA GLY A 19 15.99 -38.04 -14.90
C GLY A 19 15.44 -36.64 -14.68
N PHE A 20 15.02 -35.99 -15.76
CA PHE A 20 14.39 -34.68 -15.71
C PHE A 20 13.06 -34.70 -14.92
N VAL A 21 12.20 -35.70 -15.17
CA VAL A 21 10.90 -35.84 -14.46
C VAL A 21 11.13 -36.09 -12.96
N ILE A 22 12.11 -36.93 -12.62
CA ILE A 22 12.48 -37.18 -11.21
C ILE A 22 12.97 -35.88 -10.56
N LEU A 23 13.86 -35.15 -11.20
CA LEU A 23 14.41 -33.90 -10.67
C LEU A 23 13.30 -32.85 -10.50
N GLU A 24 12.43 -32.72 -11.47
CA GLU A 24 11.26 -31.81 -11.38
C GLU A 24 10.36 -32.18 -10.20
N ALA A 25 10.07 -33.47 -10.02
CA ALA A 25 9.28 -33.95 -8.88
C ALA A 25 9.96 -33.67 -7.53
N LEU A 26 11.27 -33.92 -7.44
CA LEU A 26 12.05 -33.64 -6.24
C LEU A 26 12.07 -32.12 -5.92
N LEU A 27 12.22 -31.27 -6.93
CA LEU A 27 12.19 -29.83 -6.74
C LEU A 27 10.81 -29.35 -6.27
N ARG A 28 9.72 -29.86 -6.84
CA ARG A 28 8.36 -29.55 -6.40
C ARG A 28 8.13 -29.97 -4.94
N ILE A 29 8.54 -31.16 -4.56
CA ILE A 29 8.47 -31.64 -3.17
C ILE A 29 9.34 -30.77 -2.26
N ALA A 30 10.56 -30.50 -2.67
CA ALA A 30 11.48 -29.67 -1.92
C ALA A 30 10.93 -28.25 -1.72
N TYR A 31 10.26 -27.66 -2.68
CA TYR A 31 9.66 -26.33 -2.55
C TYR A 31 8.39 -26.32 -1.73
N PHE A 32 7.63 -27.37 -1.71
CA PHE A 32 6.43 -27.51 -0.90
C PHE A 32 6.71 -27.64 0.61
N SER A 33 7.86 -28.23 0.98
CA SER A 33 8.22 -28.51 2.38
C SER A 33 8.93 -27.37 3.13
N ARG A 34 8.95 -26.16 2.63
CA ARG A 34 10.02 -25.19 2.86
C ARG A 34 9.79 -23.96 3.70
N ASN A 35 8.86 -23.94 4.61
CA ASN A 35 8.82 -22.84 5.60
C ASN A 35 10.09 -22.74 6.50
N TRP A 36 11.03 -23.65 6.40
CA TRP A 36 12.18 -23.72 7.30
C TRP A 36 13.53 -23.26 6.71
N MET A 37 13.61 -23.00 5.40
CA MET A 37 14.88 -22.61 4.75
C MET A 37 15.00 -21.12 4.38
N VAL A 38 14.02 -20.34 4.72
CA VAL A 38 13.98 -18.91 4.35
C VAL A 38 14.59 -18.11 5.48
N THR A 39 15.88 -17.84 5.40
CA THR A 39 16.59 -17.13 6.46
C THR A 39 16.67 -15.63 6.27
N GLU A 40 16.67 -15.10 5.05
CA GLU A 40 16.60 -13.65 4.82
C GLU A 40 16.19 -13.36 3.38
N ILE A 41 15.01 -12.74 3.19
CA ILE A 41 14.59 -12.25 1.88
C ILE A 41 14.29 -10.77 2.02
N PRO A 42 14.94 -9.92 1.22
CA PRO A 42 14.62 -8.51 1.21
C PRO A 42 13.13 -8.28 0.85
N VAL A 43 12.47 -7.39 1.55
CA VAL A 43 11.06 -6.96 1.36
C VAL A 43 10.73 -6.61 -0.11
N THR A 44 11.74 -6.32 -0.85
CA THR A 44 11.75 -5.84 -2.23
C THR A 44 11.33 -6.88 -3.27
N TYR A 45 11.27 -8.16 -2.94
CA TYR A 45 10.92 -9.23 -3.88
C TYR A 45 9.45 -9.29 -4.29
N VAL A 46 8.59 -8.53 -3.62
CA VAL A 46 7.15 -8.57 -3.90
C VAL A 46 6.80 -7.76 -5.15
N PHE A 47 7.63 -6.80 -5.55
CA PHE A 47 7.30 -5.77 -6.53
C PHE A 47 8.01 -5.83 -7.88
N GLY A 48 8.81 -6.84 -8.18
CA GLY A 48 9.37 -7.02 -9.52
C GLY A 48 10.87 -6.75 -9.66
N ASP A 49 11.28 -6.49 -10.87
CA ASP A 49 12.63 -6.70 -11.40
C ASP A 49 13.75 -5.82 -10.83
N ASP A 50 13.43 -4.77 -10.08
CA ASP A 50 14.42 -3.82 -9.54
C ASP A 50 15.25 -4.39 -8.38
N HIS A 51 14.88 -5.56 -7.86
CA HIS A 51 15.42 -6.10 -6.62
C HIS A 51 16.14 -7.44 -6.77
N GLY A 52 16.40 -7.81 -8.00
CA GLY A 52 17.11 -9.04 -8.32
C GLY A 52 16.21 -10.25 -8.58
N PRO A 53 16.83 -11.39 -8.97
CA PRO A 53 16.09 -12.57 -9.35
C PRO A 53 15.38 -13.19 -8.15
N ILE A 54 14.08 -13.45 -8.31
CA ILE A 54 13.26 -14.07 -7.27
C ILE A 54 13.55 -15.57 -7.24
N PRO A 55 13.92 -16.12 -6.08
CA PRO A 55 14.11 -17.55 -5.94
C PRO A 55 12.84 -18.34 -6.29
N PRO A 56 12.91 -19.43 -7.05
CA PRO A 56 11.75 -20.22 -7.47
C PRO A 56 10.89 -20.70 -6.30
N TRP A 57 11.48 -20.98 -5.14
CA TRP A 57 10.77 -21.42 -3.94
C TRP A 57 9.92 -20.33 -3.29
N LEU A 58 10.06 -19.07 -3.68
CA LEU A 58 9.19 -17.97 -3.25
C LEU A 58 8.02 -17.72 -4.19
N ASP A 59 8.02 -18.36 -5.36
CA ASP A 59 6.94 -18.17 -6.33
C ASP A 59 5.55 -18.47 -5.75
N GLY A 60 5.46 -19.42 -4.82
CA GLY A 60 4.23 -19.73 -4.09
C GLY A 60 3.71 -18.60 -3.19
N LEU A 61 4.55 -17.63 -2.83
CA LEU A 61 4.16 -16.47 -2.00
C LEU A 61 3.65 -15.30 -2.86
N ARG A 62 3.89 -15.33 -4.16
CA ARG A 62 3.42 -14.28 -5.07
C ARG A 62 1.90 -14.28 -5.15
N ILE A 63 1.33 -13.09 -5.08
CA ILE A 63 -0.11 -12.89 -5.29
C ILE A 63 -0.45 -12.51 -6.73
N LEU A 64 0.56 -12.22 -7.54
CA LEU A 64 0.42 -11.85 -8.95
C LEU A 64 0.87 -12.99 -9.87
N GLU A 65 0.24 -13.11 -11.02
CA GLU A 65 0.64 -13.99 -12.11
C GLU A 65 0.61 -13.26 -13.45
N PRO A 66 1.43 -13.67 -14.44
CA PRO A 66 1.39 -13.10 -15.79
C PRO A 66 0.04 -13.29 -16.46
N ASP A 67 -0.41 -12.28 -17.20
CA ASP A 67 -1.60 -12.32 -18.03
C ASP A 67 -1.28 -11.76 -19.42
N LYS A 68 -1.95 -12.26 -20.47
CA LYS A 68 -1.66 -11.84 -21.85
C LYS A 68 -2.21 -10.45 -22.16
N VAL A 69 -3.40 -10.14 -21.68
CA VAL A 69 -4.11 -8.89 -21.95
C VAL A 69 -3.73 -7.84 -20.91
N LEU A 70 -3.75 -8.23 -19.65
CA LEU A 70 -3.52 -7.36 -18.50
C LEU A 70 -2.04 -7.32 -18.07
N ILE A 71 -1.13 -7.93 -18.83
CA ILE A 71 0.30 -8.12 -18.52
C ILE A 71 0.48 -8.96 -17.24
N TRP A 72 -0.23 -8.65 -16.16
CA TRP A 72 -0.37 -9.46 -14.94
C TRP A 72 -1.77 -9.29 -14.35
N LYS A 73 -2.12 -10.22 -13.49
CA LYS A 73 -3.34 -10.18 -12.67
C LYS A 73 -3.08 -10.81 -11.31
N ASN A 74 -3.99 -10.65 -10.38
CA ASN A 74 -3.94 -11.39 -9.12
C ASN A 74 -4.19 -12.88 -9.35
N ARG A 75 -3.50 -13.73 -8.59
CA ARG A 75 -3.75 -15.18 -8.57
C ARG A 75 -5.09 -15.47 -7.89
N PRO A 76 -5.94 -16.34 -8.45
CA PRO A 76 -7.19 -16.71 -7.80
C PRO A 76 -6.97 -17.62 -6.58
N ASN A 77 -7.96 -17.65 -5.67
CA ASN A 77 -8.02 -18.55 -4.52
C ASN A 77 -6.78 -18.47 -3.63
N ILE A 78 -6.24 -17.30 -3.43
CA ILE A 78 -5.12 -17.05 -2.51
C ILE A 78 -5.67 -16.72 -1.12
N GLN A 79 -5.14 -17.40 -0.11
CA GLN A 79 -5.28 -17.00 1.27
C GLN A 79 -3.91 -16.99 1.94
N ARG A 80 -3.44 -15.82 2.33
CA ARG A 80 -2.13 -15.60 2.95
C ARG A 80 -2.23 -14.52 4.00
N ARG A 81 -1.43 -14.63 5.05
CA ARG A 81 -1.21 -13.49 5.94
C ARG A 81 -0.48 -12.41 5.16
N TYR A 82 -0.95 -11.19 5.26
CA TYR A 82 -0.33 -10.03 4.60
C TYR A 82 1.18 -9.97 4.87
N ILE A 83 1.54 -10.18 6.14
CA ILE A 83 2.93 -10.11 6.58
C ILE A 83 3.83 -11.19 5.95
N ASP A 84 3.29 -12.35 5.58
CA ASP A 84 4.07 -13.40 4.91
C ASP A 84 4.34 -13.07 3.45
N VAL A 85 3.47 -12.28 2.83
CA VAL A 85 3.69 -11.77 1.47
C VAL A 85 4.68 -10.61 1.49
N PHE A 86 4.60 -9.76 2.50
CA PHE A 86 5.36 -8.52 2.57
C PHE A 86 6.77 -8.70 3.13
N ILE A 87 6.92 -9.52 4.18
CA ILE A 87 8.22 -9.82 4.81
C ILE A 87 8.34 -11.33 5.11
N PRO A 88 8.39 -12.17 4.09
CA PRO A 88 8.33 -13.62 4.24
C PRO A 88 9.45 -14.20 5.12
N ALA A 89 10.60 -13.55 5.15
CA ALA A 89 11.80 -14.04 5.81
C ALA A 89 11.93 -13.71 7.31
N HIS A 90 11.04 -12.87 7.84
CA HIS A 90 11.13 -12.47 9.25
C HIS A 90 10.58 -13.55 10.19
N SER A 91 11.14 -13.63 11.40
CA SER A 91 10.62 -14.52 12.43
C SER A 91 9.18 -14.16 12.83
N GLU A 92 8.42 -15.14 13.35
CA GLU A 92 7.05 -14.89 13.83
C GLU A 92 6.97 -13.79 14.90
N ARG A 93 8.00 -13.66 15.72
CA ARG A 93 8.08 -12.58 16.72
C ARG A 93 8.18 -11.20 16.06
N GLU A 94 9.04 -11.08 15.05
CA GLU A 94 9.20 -9.85 14.28
C GLU A 94 7.95 -9.54 13.46
N LYS A 95 7.39 -10.54 12.76
CA LYS A 95 6.13 -10.41 12.04
C LYS A 95 5.01 -9.92 12.95
N THR A 96 4.86 -10.51 14.14
CA THR A 96 3.86 -10.08 15.13
C THR A 96 4.11 -8.66 15.62
N ALA A 97 5.37 -8.30 15.85
CA ALA A 97 5.73 -6.96 16.24
C ALA A 97 5.38 -5.95 15.13
N ILE A 98 5.69 -6.27 13.89
CA ILE A 98 5.38 -5.44 12.73
C ILE A 98 3.86 -5.31 12.52
N LEU A 99 3.10 -6.40 12.59
CA LEU A 99 1.63 -6.36 12.50
C LEU A 99 0.99 -5.45 13.53
N ARG A 100 1.46 -5.49 14.78
CA ARG A 100 0.97 -4.59 15.84
C ARG A 100 1.20 -3.11 15.54
N ARG A 101 2.15 -2.80 14.66
CA ARG A 101 2.53 -1.44 14.26
C ARG A 101 1.70 -0.91 13.11
N PHE A 102 1.36 -1.78 12.16
CA PHE A 102 0.51 -1.43 11.01
C PHE A 102 -0.98 -1.37 11.36
N LEU A 103 -1.38 -1.90 12.52
CA LEU A 103 -2.73 -1.73 13.05
C LEU A 103 -2.82 -0.37 13.77
N PRO A 104 -3.15 0.73 13.07
CA PRO A 104 -3.80 1.81 13.78
C PRO A 104 -5.07 1.18 14.38
N GLN A 105 -5.38 1.51 15.63
CA GLN A 105 -6.66 1.11 16.19
C GLN A 105 -7.74 1.60 15.21
N PRO A 106 -8.60 0.71 14.68
CA PRO A 106 -9.63 1.15 13.76
C PRO A 106 -10.44 2.24 14.46
N PRO A 107 -10.84 3.31 13.77
CA PRO A 107 -11.80 4.24 14.33
C PRO A 107 -12.97 3.44 14.92
N ASP A 108 -13.52 3.85 16.06
CA ASP A 108 -14.61 3.15 16.78
C ASP A 108 -15.82 2.79 15.89
N SER A 109 -15.90 3.38 14.71
CA SER A 109 -16.89 3.10 13.67
C SER A 109 -16.73 1.76 12.96
N LEU A 110 -15.55 1.15 12.96
CA LEU A 110 -15.29 -0.16 12.33
C LEU A 110 -15.27 -1.24 13.41
N LYS A 111 -16.45 -1.72 13.78
CA LYS A 111 -16.58 -2.87 14.68
C LYS A 111 -16.13 -4.14 13.96
N GLY A 112 -15.02 -4.69 14.39
CA GLY A 112 -14.46 -5.94 13.92
C GLY A 112 -12.94 -5.90 14.00
N ASN A 113 -12.29 -7.02 14.29
CA ASN A 113 -10.85 -7.13 14.15
C ASN A 113 -10.54 -7.32 12.67
N PRO A 114 -9.98 -6.31 11.97
CA PRO A 114 -9.57 -6.50 10.59
C PRO A 114 -8.52 -7.61 10.58
N THR A 115 -8.74 -8.63 9.79
CA THR A 115 -7.73 -9.65 9.58
C THR A 115 -6.67 -9.12 8.63
N TRP A 116 -5.41 -9.32 8.99
CA TRP A 116 -4.29 -9.01 8.11
C TRP A 116 -4.05 -10.16 7.13
N GLU A 117 -5.12 -10.51 6.43
CA GLU A 117 -5.10 -11.53 5.41
C GLU A 117 -5.28 -10.91 4.03
N ILE A 118 -4.53 -11.43 3.09
CA ILE A 118 -4.81 -11.29 1.67
C ILE A 118 -5.62 -12.52 1.31
N SER A 119 -6.93 -12.35 1.23
CA SER A 119 -7.85 -13.35 0.69
C SER A 119 -8.29 -12.88 -0.70
N LEU A 120 -7.96 -13.65 -1.71
CA LEU A 120 -8.34 -13.40 -3.10
C LEU A 120 -9.34 -14.47 -3.50
N ASN A 121 -10.47 -14.04 -4.05
CA ASN A 121 -11.56 -14.91 -4.47
C ASN A 121 -11.21 -15.76 -5.70
N SER A 122 -12.17 -16.50 -6.23
CA SER A 122 -11.98 -17.35 -7.41
C SER A 122 -11.62 -16.59 -8.68
N GLU A 123 -11.84 -15.29 -8.73
CA GLU A 123 -11.47 -14.41 -9.84
C GLU A 123 -10.18 -13.61 -9.58
N GLY A 124 -9.57 -13.76 -8.38
CA GLY A 124 -8.32 -13.09 -7.99
C GLY A 124 -8.52 -11.71 -7.38
N PHE A 125 -9.72 -11.31 -6.99
CA PHE A 125 -9.96 -10.02 -6.35
C PHE A 125 -10.00 -10.14 -4.82
N ARG A 126 -9.52 -9.10 -4.13
CA ARG A 126 -9.52 -9.02 -2.67
C ARG A 126 -10.90 -8.65 -2.14
N ASP A 127 -11.82 -9.57 -2.36
CA ASP A 127 -13.23 -9.43 -1.98
C ASP A 127 -13.87 -10.80 -1.72
N VAL A 128 -15.14 -10.79 -1.33
CA VAL A 128 -15.99 -11.97 -1.34
C VAL A 128 -16.17 -12.52 -2.75
N GLU A 129 -16.71 -13.74 -2.89
CA GLU A 129 -17.03 -14.29 -4.21
C GLU A 129 -17.99 -13.39 -4.98
N ILE A 130 -17.65 -13.07 -6.23
CA ILE A 130 -18.42 -12.16 -7.07
C ILE A 130 -19.60 -12.91 -7.67
N ARG A 131 -20.79 -12.49 -7.35
CA ARG A 131 -22.00 -12.96 -8.01
C ARG A 131 -22.12 -12.27 -9.37
N ARG A 132 -21.78 -12.96 -10.45
CA ARG A 132 -21.82 -12.39 -11.80
C ARG A 132 -23.23 -11.90 -12.17
N GLN A 133 -24.25 -12.71 -11.93
CA GLN A 133 -25.63 -12.34 -12.18
C GLN A 133 -26.14 -11.38 -11.11
N LYS A 134 -26.34 -10.12 -11.50
CA LYS A 134 -26.83 -9.07 -10.60
C LYS A 134 -28.33 -9.24 -10.33
N PRO A 135 -28.79 -9.34 -9.08
CA PRO A 135 -30.21 -9.28 -8.75
C PRO A 135 -30.78 -7.90 -9.07
N SER A 136 -32.06 -7.86 -9.50
CA SER A 136 -32.73 -6.59 -9.84
C SER A 136 -32.89 -5.63 -8.67
N SER A 137 -32.92 -6.15 -7.44
CA SER A 137 -33.04 -5.38 -6.21
C SER A 137 -31.69 -4.84 -5.67
N VAL A 138 -30.60 -5.02 -6.39
CA VAL A 138 -29.25 -4.66 -5.93
C VAL A 138 -28.71 -3.49 -6.72
N PHE A 139 -28.15 -2.51 -6.02
CA PHE A 139 -27.33 -1.46 -6.61
C PHE A 139 -25.85 -1.84 -6.51
N ARG A 140 -25.23 -2.06 -7.68
CA ARG A 140 -23.86 -2.58 -7.74
C ARG A 140 -22.85 -1.50 -8.09
N ILE A 141 -21.83 -1.38 -7.27
CA ILE A 141 -20.71 -0.46 -7.44
C ILE A 141 -19.44 -1.27 -7.63
N ILE A 142 -18.69 -1.00 -8.67
CA ILE A 142 -17.38 -1.61 -8.89
C ILE A 142 -16.29 -0.57 -8.62
N CYS A 143 -15.37 -0.89 -7.74
CA CYS A 143 -14.17 -0.10 -7.50
C CYS A 143 -13.02 -0.67 -8.33
N LEU A 144 -12.74 -0.03 -9.44
CA LEU A 144 -11.70 -0.38 -10.41
C LEU A 144 -10.45 0.44 -10.13
N GLY A 145 -9.30 -0.20 -9.88
CA GLY A 145 -8.09 0.55 -9.59
C GLY A 145 -6.85 -0.30 -9.32
N ASP A 146 -5.89 0.32 -8.72
CA ASP A 146 -4.58 -0.23 -8.42
C ASP A 146 -4.45 -0.73 -6.96
N SER A 147 -3.24 -0.64 -6.38
CA SER A 147 -2.96 -1.01 -4.99
C SER A 147 -3.73 -0.20 -3.95
N TRP A 148 -4.16 1.02 -4.26
CA TRP A 148 -5.03 1.80 -3.38
C TRP A 148 -6.43 1.19 -3.29
N THR A 149 -6.98 0.77 -4.40
CA THR A 149 -8.27 0.06 -4.44
C THR A 149 -8.14 -1.31 -3.78
N PHE A 150 -7.07 -2.03 -4.08
CA PHE A 150 -6.76 -3.31 -3.42
C PHE A 150 -6.73 -3.16 -1.89
N GLY A 151 -6.39 -2.01 -1.36
CA GLY A 151 -6.19 -1.78 0.07
C GLY A 151 -4.84 -2.28 0.54
N TRP A 152 -3.76 -1.87 -0.17
CA TRP A 152 -2.41 -2.20 0.23
C TRP A 152 -2.10 -1.62 1.61
N ASN A 153 -1.44 -2.41 2.47
CA ASN A 153 -1.06 -2.03 3.83
C ASN A 153 -2.21 -1.77 4.82
N VAL A 154 -3.40 -2.27 4.56
CA VAL A 154 -4.51 -2.23 5.51
C VAL A 154 -5.20 -3.59 5.63
N GLY A 155 -5.91 -3.80 6.73
CA GLY A 155 -6.66 -5.02 6.97
C GLY A 155 -7.81 -5.22 5.98
N SER A 156 -8.38 -6.43 5.98
CA SER A 156 -9.39 -6.86 5.00
C SER A 156 -10.62 -5.96 4.91
N THR A 157 -11.00 -5.29 6.01
CA THR A 157 -12.18 -4.40 6.07
C THR A 157 -11.84 -2.92 5.99
N GLN A 158 -10.57 -2.57 5.79
CA GLN A 158 -10.09 -1.20 5.93
C GLN A 158 -9.80 -0.49 4.61
N SER A 159 -9.86 -1.17 3.46
CA SER A 159 -9.77 -0.51 2.16
C SER A 159 -11.01 0.37 1.90
N TYR A 160 -10.91 1.38 1.06
CA TYR A 160 -12.03 2.29 0.82
C TYR A 160 -13.27 1.59 0.23
N PRO A 161 -13.18 0.53 -0.61
CA PRO A 161 -14.37 -0.15 -1.08
C PRO A 161 -15.16 -0.82 0.06
N GLN A 162 -14.48 -1.56 0.95
CA GLN A 162 -15.11 -2.20 2.09
C GLN A 162 -15.67 -1.18 3.09
N GLN A 163 -14.96 -0.07 3.32
CA GLN A 163 -15.46 1.01 4.16
C GLN A 163 -16.67 1.70 3.53
N LEU A 164 -16.70 1.87 2.22
CA LEU A 164 -17.85 2.42 1.50
C LEU A 164 -19.07 1.50 1.61
N GLN A 165 -18.89 0.18 1.45
CA GLN A 165 -19.93 -0.83 1.68
C GLN A 165 -20.54 -0.69 3.08
N TYR A 166 -19.68 -0.61 4.09
CA TYR A 166 -20.12 -0.44 5.47
C TYR A 166 -20.89 0.87 5.70
N LEU A 167 -20.39 1.98 5.16
CA LEU A 167 -21.02 3.29 5.30
C LEU A 167 -22.40 3.35 4.63
N LEU A 168 -22.52 2.82 3.41
CA LEU A 168 -23.79 2.75 2.68
C LEU A 168 -24.81 1.88 3.41
N GLN A 169 -24.40 0.70 3.88
CA GLN A 169 -25.29 -0.21 4.60
C GLN A 169 -25.75 0.36 5.94
N ARG A 170 -24.89 1.14 6.62
CA ARG A 170 -25.24 1.83 7.86
C ARG A 170 -26.20 2.98 7.64
N GLU A 171 -25.99 3.76 6.57
CA GLU A 171 -26.82 4.94 6.28
C GLU A 171 -28.15 4.58 5.62
N PHE A 172 -28.17 3.50 4.86
CA PHE A 172 -29.35 3.01 4.12
C PHE A 172 -29.58 1.53 4.40
N PRO A 173 -30.02 1.15 5.62
CA PRO A 173 -30.11 -0.25 6.04
C PRO A 173 -31.13 -1.08 5.23
N GLU A 174 -32.12 -0.44 4.61
CA GLU A 174 -33.12 -1.12 3.78
C GLU A 174 -32.68 -1.31 2.32
N ALA A 175 -31.59 -0.68 1.90
CA ALA A 175 -31.09 -0.74 0.53
C ALA A 175 -30.02 -1.84 0.38
N ASN A 176 -30.06 -2.56 -0.72
CA ASN A 176 -29.11 -3.62 -1.03
C ASN A 176 -27.98 -3.11 -1.93
N PHE A 177 -26.85 -2.78 -1.33
CA PHE A 177 -25.64 -2.40 -2.06
C PHE A 177 -24.68 -3.58 -2.16
N GLU A 178 -24.12 -3.81 -3.35
CA GLU A 178 -22.96 -4.67 -3.56
C GLU A 178 -21.80 -3.80 -4.07
N ILE A 179 -20.72 -3.77 -3.32
CA ILE A 179 -19.50 -3.06 -3.71
C ILE A 179 -18.40 -4.07 -3.87
N PHE A 180 -17.82 -4.16 -5.07
CA PHE A 180 -16.73 -5.06 -5.36
C PHE A 180 -15.42 -4.31 -5.56
N ASN A 181 -14.38 -4.82 -4.90
CA ASN A 181 -13.02 -4.35 -4.97
C ASN A 181 -12.27 -5.08 -6.10
N LEU A 182 -12.13 -4.45 -7.24
CA LEU A 182 -11.37 -4.96 -8.37
C LEU A 182 -9.98 -4.30 -8.47
N GLY A 183 -9.38 -3.98 -7.32
CA GLY A 183 -8.04 -3.46 -7.25
C GLY A 183 -6.97 -4.49 -7.53
N VAL A 184 -5.99 -4.13 -8.35
CA VAL A 184 -4.80 -4.95 -8.63
C VAL A 184 -3.55 -4.10 -8.51
N ALA A 185 -2.61 -4.53 -7.67
CA ALA A 185 -1.40 -3.76 -7.42
C ALA A 185 -0.62 -3.45 -8.71
N GLY A 186 -0.23 -2.18 -8.86
CA GLY A 186 0.55 -1.72 -9.99
C GLY A 186 -0.23 -1.39 -11.27
N TYR A 187 -1.55 -1.52 -11.31
CA TYR A 187 -2.34 -1.18 -12.50
C TYR A 187 -2.25 0.31 -12.85
N SER A 188 -2.26 0.59 -14.15
CA SER A 188 -2.39 1.92 -14.76
C SER A 188 -3.74 2.07 -15.45
N SER A 189 -4.00 3.23 -16.05
CA SER A 189 -5.24 3.49 -16.80
C SER A 189 -5.42 2.55 -17.99
N PHE A 190 -4.33 2.07 -18.62
CA PHE A 190 -4.35 1.01 -19.62
C PHE A 190 -5.00 -0.27 -19.08
N HIS A 191 -4.54 -0.74 -17.93
CA HIS A 191 -5.10 -1.94 -17.29
C HIS A 191 -6.55 -1.74 -16.87
N GLY A 192 -6.87 -0.54 -16.35
CA GLY A 192 -8.24 -0.19 -15.99
C GLY A 192 -9.22 -0.28 -17.17
N LEU A 193 -8.84 0.28 -18.32
CA LEU A 193 -9.64 0.17 -19.53
C LEU A 193 -9.82 -1.30 -19.95
N LYS A 194 -8.74 -2.09 -19.96
CA LYS A 194 -8.81 -3.51 -20.33
C LYS A 194 -9.65 -4.32 -19.35
N LEU A 195 -9.53 -4.07 -18.06
CA LEU A 195 -10.33 -4.76 -17.05
C LEU A 195 -11.82 -4.33 -17.12
N LEU A 196 -12.09 -3.07 -17.45
CA LEU A 196 -13.45 -2.59 -17.71
C LEU A 196 -14.08 -3.41 -18.84
N GLU A 197 -13.40 -3.51 -20.00
CA GLU A 197 -13.87 -4.19 -21.20
C GLU A 197 -14.06 -5.70 -21.01
N THR A 198 -13.13 -6.35 -20.30
CA THR A 198 -13.07 -7.83 -20.21
C THR A 198 -13.81 -8.42 -19.03
N THR A 199 -14.08 -7.61 -17.98
CA THR A 199 -14.63 -8.13 -16.72
C THR A 199 -15.74 -7.27 -16.16
N VAL A 200 -15.51 -5.97 -16.00
CA VAL A 200 -16.43 -5.09 -15.26
C VAL A 200 -17.79 -4.97 -15.93
N LEU A 201 -17.83 -4.85 -17.25
CA LEU A 201 -19.09 -4.72 -18.00
C LEU A 201 -19.99 -5.94 -17.83
N ASP A 202 -19.43 -7.14 -17.72
CA ASP A 202 -20.17 -8.39 -17.54
C ASP A 202 -20.79 -8.50 -16.13
N LEU A 203 -20.31 -7.73 -15.18
CA LEU A 203 -20.85 -7.66 -13.82
C LEU A 203 -22.08 -6.75 -13.73
N ASN A 204 -22.44 -6.07 -14.80
CA ASN A 204 -23.60 -5.17 -14.88
C ASN A 204 -23.67 -4.15 -13.73
N PRO A 205 -22.63 -3.32 -13.51
CA PRO A 205 -22.62 -2.31 -12.46
C PRO A 205 -23.57 -1.14 -12.76
N ASP A 206 -24.02 -0.45 -11.71
CA ASP A 206 -24.70 0.83 -11.84
C ASP A 206 -23.69 1.98 -11.81
N VAL A 207 -22.63 1.81 -11.02
CA VAL A 207 -21.55 2.79 -10.88
C VAL A 207 -20.19 2.09 -10.93
N VAL A 208 -19.24 2.72 -11.61
CA VAL A 208 -17.83 2.33 -11.56
C VAL A 208 -17.01 3.50 -10.98
N VAL A 209 -16.30 3.24 -9.89
CA VAL A 209 -15.29 4.14 -9.34
C VAL A 209 -13.95 3.79 -9.99
N VAL A 210 -13.34 4.73 -10.71
CA VAL A 210 -12.07 4.55 -11.40
C VAL A 210 -10.97 5.26 -10.62
N ALA A 211 -10.06 4.49 -10.05
CA ALA A 211 -8.96 4.95 -9.18
C ALA A 211 -7.60 4.54 -9.75
N LEU A 212 -7.11 5.32 -10.70
CA LEU A 212 -5.88 5.07 -11.45
C LEU A 212 -5.15 6.40 -11.67
N ALA A 213 -4.01 6.62 -11.01
CA ALA A 213 -3.20 7.82 -11.18
C ALA A 213 -1.77 7.66 -10.66
N MET A 214 -1.52 6.67 -9.80
CA MET A 214 -0.28 6.54 -9.06
C MET A 214 0.83 5.86 -9.86
N ASN A 215 0.47 4.94 -10.75
CA ASN A 215 1.44 4.09 -11.45
C ASN A 215 1.83 4.61 -12.83
N GLU A 216 1.06 5.48 -13.41
CA GLU A 216 1.22 6.04 -14.74
C GLU A 216 2.58 6.76 -14.91
N PRO A 217 2.97 7.65 -13.97
CA PRO A 217 4.20 8.40 -14.11
C PRO A 217 5.48 7.60 -13.86
N ARG A 218 5.37 6.31 -13.54
CA ARG A 218 6.55 5.46 -13.31
C ARG A 218 7.32 5.27 -14.61
N MET A 219 8.63 5.44 -14.54
CA MET A 219 9.52 5.20 -15.67
C MET A 219 9.52 3.71 -16.03
N ALA A 220 9.35 3.41 -17.31
CA ALA A 220 9.41 2.07 -17.84
C ALA A 220 10.18 2.06 -19.17
N GLY A 221 10.88 0.99 -19.46
CA GLY A 221 11.55 0.82 -20.74
C GLY A 221 10.59 0.60 -21.91
N VAL A 222 9.33 0.22 -21.60
CA VAL A 222 8.23 0.01 -22.54
C VAL A 222 6.94 0.44 -21.85
N ASP A 223 6.10 1.21 -22.51
CA ASP A 223 4.79 1.56 -21.97
C ASP A 223 3.87 0.33 -21.85
N ASP A 224 2.84 0.41 -21.00
CA ASP A 224 1.95 -0.71 -20.72
C ASP A 224 1.19 -1.19 -21.98
N LYS A 225 0.86 -0.29 -22.89
CA LYS A 225 0.20 -0.62 -24.16
C LYS A 225 1.07 -1.49 -25.06
N HIS A 226 2.37 -1.21 -25.15
CA HIS A 226 3.29 -2.00 -25.94
C HIS A 226 3.79 -3.24 -25.19
N ALA A 227 3.75 -3.22 -23.85
CA ALA A 227 4.03 -4.40 -23.04
C ALA A 227 2.90 -5.44 -23.09
N SER A 228 1.66 -4.99 -23.27
CA SER A 228 0.51 -5.86 -23.54
C SER A 228 0.62 -6.42 -24.96
N ARG A 229 0.74 -7.71 -25.06
CA ARG A 229 1.01 -8.37 -26.36
C ARG A 229 -0.22 -8.79 -27.12
N GLY A 230 -1.41 -8.36 -26.74
CA GLY A 230 -2.65 -8.71 -27.44
C GLY A 230 -2.81 -10.21 -27.75
N GLU A 231 -3.96 -10.64 -28.20
CA GLU A 231 -4.21 -12.03 -28.57
C GLU A 231 -3.45 -12.48 -29.86
N GLU A 232 -2.87 -11.56 -30.63
CA GLU A 232 -2.51 -11.79 -32.03
C GLU A 232 -1.11 -12.36 -32.30
N SER A 233 -0.19 -12.49 -31.36
CA SER A 233 1.13 -13.05 -31.67
C SER A 233 1.67 -14.03 -30.63
N ILE A 234 1.15 -15.25 -30.66
CA ILE A 234 1.82 -16.37 -29.97
C ILE A 234 3.01 -16.81 -30.84
N ASN A 235 4.17 -16.22 -30.60
CA ASN A 235 5.41 -16.66 -31.17
C ASN A 235 5.81 -18.01 -30.53
N LEU A 236 6.32 -18.95 -31.31
CA LEU A 236 6.81 -20.26 -30.83
C LEU A 236 7.74 -20.13 -29.60
N VAL A 237 8.56 -19.08 -29.59
CA VAL A 237 9.45 -18.74 -28.47
C VAL A 237 8.70 -18.45 -27.16
N GLN A 238 7.53 -17.82 -27.26
CA GLN A 238 6.70 -17.47 -26.09
C GLN A 238 5.95 -18.69 -25.55
N THR A 239 5.47 -19.55 -26.44
CA THR A 239 4.85 -20.82 -26.06
C THR A 239 5.87 -21.70 -25.36
N LEU A 240 7.09 -21.82 -25.90
CA LEU A 240 8.21 -22.52 -25.26
C LEU A 240 8.59 -21.88 -23.93
N SER A 241 8.70 -20.56 -23.85
CA SER A 241 9.00 -19.84 -22.60
C SER A 241 7.90 -20.05 -21.56
N SER A 242 6.63 -20.03 -21.94
CA SER A 242 5.51 -20.27 -21.01
C SER A 242 5.47 -21.71 -20.50
N LEU A 243 5.83 -22.68 -21.33
CA LEU A 243 5.96 -24.08 -20.94
C LEU A 243 7.17 -24.28 -20.01
N LEU A 244 8.31 -23.71 -20.38
CA LEU A 244 9.53 -23.78 -19.58
C LEU A 244 9.35 -23.11 -18.20
N ASN A 245 8.63 -22.00 -18.14
CA ASN A 245 8.30 -21.32 -16.87
C ASN A 245 7.39 -22.15 -15.94
N LYS A 246 6.76 -23.24 -16.42
CA LYS A 246 6.04 -24.19 -15.58
C LYS A 246 6.96 -25.23 -14.93
N SER A 247 8.22 -25.35 -15.36
CA SER A 247 9.22 -26.27 -14.81
C SER A 247 9.99 -25.60 -13.68
N GLU A 248 10.01 -26.23 -12.50
CA GLU A 248 10.79 -25.76 -11.34
C GLU A 248 12.29 -25.83 -11.61
N PHE A 249 12.73 -26.82 -12.38
CA PHE A 249 14.12 -26.92 -12.80
C PHE A 249 14.53 -25.77 -13.71
N PHE A 250 13.69 -25.39 -14.67
CA PHE A 250 13.98 -24.25 -15.55
C PHE A 250 13.96 -22.91 -14.77
N LYS A 251 13.03 -22.74 -13.85
CA LYS A 251 13.02 -21.58 -12.95
C LYS A 251 14.29 -21.50 -12.12
N LEU A 252 14.78 -22.63 -11.63
CA LEU A 252 16.03 -22.71 -10.88
C LEU A 252 17.23 -22.32 -11.75
N LEU A 253 17.35 -22.87 -12.96
CA LEU A 253 18.42 -22.51 -13.91
C LEU A 253 18.39 -21.01 -14.26
N ARG A 254 17.23 -20.48 -14.54
CA ARG A 254 17.05 -19.05 -14.80
C ARG A 254 17.47 -18.21 -13.61
N TYR A 255 17.08 -18.61 -12.40
CA TYR A 255 17.49 -17.95 -11.18
C TYR A 255 19.02 -17.92 -11.02
N TRP A 256 19.70 -19.04 -11.21
CA TRP A 256 21.17 -19.10 -11.17
C TRP A 256 21.83 -18.25 -12.26
N ALA A 257 21.31 -18.30 -13.47
CA ALA A 257 21.81 -17.46 -14.56
C ALA A 257 21.66 -15.96 -14.26
N LEU A 258 20.54 -15.56 -13.70
CA LEU A 258 20.29 -14.19 -13.30
C LEU A 258 21.18 -13.78 -12.12
N LEU A 259 21.42 -14.65 -11.13
CA LEU A 259 22.34 -14.37 -10.03
C LEU A 259 23.77 -14.10 -10.50
N LEU A 260 24.22 -14.78 -11.56
CA LEU A 260 25.54 -14.56 -12.14
C LEU A 260 25.68 -13.22 -12.86
N THR A 261 24.59 -12.71 -13.38
CA THR A 261 24.57 -11.45 -14.16
C THR A 261 24.08 -10.26 -13.36
N TRP A 262 23.34 -10.50 -12.29
CA TRP A 262 22.76 -9.47 -11.45
C TRP A 262 23.81 -8.90 -10.48
N LYS A 263 23.92 -7.59 -10.47
CA LYS A 263 24.71 -6.86 -9.46
C LYS A 263 23.73 -6.27 -8.44
N PRO A 264 23.83 -6.68 -7.15
CA PRO A 264 23.01 -6.06 -6.12
C PRO A 264 23.35 -4.57 -6.05
N ARG A 265 22.36 -3.72 -6.23
CA ARG A 265 22.45 -2.36 -5.72
C ARG A 265 22.26 -2.44 -4.22
N SER A 266 23.14 -1.85 -3.45
CA SER A 266 22.93 -1.76 -2.01
C SER A 266 21.67 -0.95 -1.73
N ILE A 267 20.97 -1.24 -0.63
CA ILE A 267 19.82 -0.43 -0.19
C ILE A 267 20.24 1.04 -0.04
N SER A 268 21.49 1.30 0.37
CA SER A 268 22.07 2.64 0.39
C SER A 268 22.18 3.24 -1.01
N GLU A 269 22.62 2.51 -2.02
CA GLU A 269 22.65 2.99 -3.41
C GLU A 269 21.25 3.24 -3.98
N TYR A 270 20.25 2.45 -3.57
CA TYR A 270 18.86 2.65 -3.96
C TYR A 270 18.22 3.83 -3.21
N LEU A 271 18.56 4.03 -1.94
CA LEU A 271 18.13 5.18 -1.14
C LEU A 271 18.97 6.43 -1.45
N GLU A 272 20.23 6.24 -1.84
CA GLU A 272 21.16 7.29 -2.31
C GLU A 272 20.99 7.59 -3.79
N ASP A 273 20.37 6.72 -4.56
CA ASP A 273 19.87 7.06 -5.88
C ASP A 273 18.74 8.07 -5.72
N LYS A 274 19.18 9.27 -5.28
CA LYS A 274 18.36 10.47 -5.23
C LYS A 274 17.73 10.78 -6.60
N SER A 275 18.26 10.16 -7.67
CA SER A 275 17.69 10.20 -8.99
C SER A 275 16.34 9.50 -9.06
N TYR A 276 16.11 8.37 -8.40
CA TYR A 276 14.84 7.65 -8.49
C TYR A 276 13.70 8.31 -7.68
N ASN A 277 13.96 8.85 -6.50
CA ASN A 277 12.90 9.41 -5.63
C ASN A 277 12.80 10.95 -5.64
N ALA A 278 13.93 11.65 -5.68
CA ALA A 278 13.93 13.12 -5.66
C ALA A 278 14.04 13.69 -7.06
N THR A 279 14.84 13.08 -7.92
CA THR A 279 15.00 13.52 -9.31
C THR A 279 13.74 13.20 -10.11
N TRP A 280 13.08 12.08 -9.83
CA TRP A 280 11.80 11.75 -10.46
C TRP A 280 10.69 12.72 -10.07
N ARG A 281 10.53 13.04 -8.78
CA ARG A 281 9.59 14.10 -8.36
C ARG A 281 9.99 15.49 -8.85
N GLN A 282 11.27 15.83 -8.89
CA GLN A 282 11.75 17.10 -9.44
C GLN A 282 11.71 17.15 -10.98
N GLN A 283 12.03 16.05 -11.64
CA GLN A 283 12.02 15.96 -13.11
C GLN A 283 10.60 15.95 -13.65
N VAL A 284 9.66 15.32 -12.96
CA VAL A 284 8.25 15.28 -13.37
C VAL A 284 7.47 16.53 -12.93
N THR A 285 7.91 17.25 -11.88
CA THR A 285 7.27 18.51 -11.42
C THR A 285 7.85 19.77 -12.07
N GLY A 286 9.01 19.70 -12.71
CA GLY A 286 9.63 20.83 -13.38
C GLY A 286 9.27 20.93 -14.86
N ASN A 287 9.86 21.93 -15.53
CA ASN A 287 9.72 22.16 -16.98
C ASN A 287 10.24 20.99 -17.86
N ASP A 288 10.76 19.94 -17.25
CA ASP A 288 11.33 18.77 -17.93
C ASP A 288 10.37 17.58 -18.02
N PHE A 289 9.12 17.68 -17.50
CA PHE A 289 8.13 16.58 -17.59
C PHE A 289 7.94 16.12 -19.03
N ASP A 290 7.83 17.05 -19.98
CA ASP A 290 7.64 16.76 -21.40
C ASP A 290 8.78 15.93 -22.02
N LYS A 291 9.99 15.98 -21.44
CA LYS A 291 11.12 15.16 -21.89
C LYS A 291 11.04 13.71 -21.43
N PHE A 292 10.42 13.46 -20.27
CA PHE A 292 10.35 12.14 -19.65
C PHE A 292 9.01 11.45 -19.87
N GLU A 293 7.96 12.18 -20.28
CA GLU A 293 6.65 11.63 -20.57
C GLU A 293 6.69 10.41 -21.52
N PRO A 294 7.54 10.39 -22.58
CA PRO A 294 7.64 9.23 -23.47
C PRO A 294 8.15 7.95 -22.79
N TRP A 295 8.73 8.07 -21.61
CA TRP A 295 9.30 6.96 -20.84
C TRP A 295 8.44 6.53 -19.66
N THR A 296 7.28 7.14 -19.50
CA THR A 296 6.31 6.76 -18.47
C THR A 296 5.54 5.51 -18.88
N ARG A 297 5.01 4.77 -17.90
CA ARG A 297 4.19 3.59 -18.16
C ARG A 297 2.92 3.92 -18.93
N ASP A 298 2.34 5.08 -18.68
CA ASP A 298 1.19 5.60 -19.41
C ASP A 298 1.35 7.11 -19.60
N SER A 299 1.45 7.57 -20.85
CA SER A 299 1.63 8.98 -21.16
C SER A 299 0.40 9.80 -20.77
N LEU A 300 0.55 11.11 -20.54
CA LEU A 300 -0.60 11.99 -20.28
C LEU A 300 -1.67 11.92 -21.36
N ARG A 301 -1.25 11.72 -22.62
CA ARG A 301 -2.16 11.57 -23.76
C ARG A 301 -2.93 10.25 -23.71
N ASP A 302 -2.23 9.15 -23.41
CA ASP A 302 -2.87 7.83 -23.30
C ASP A 302 -3.76 7.79 -22.06
N TYR A 303 -3.34 8.37 -20.95
CA TYR A 303 -4.12 8.52 -19.73
C TYR A 303 -5.44 9.28 -19.96
N ASP A 304 -5.40 10.42 -20.66
CA ASP A 304 -6.61 11.16 -21.07
C ASP A 304 -7.52 10.30 -21.96
N ARG A 305 -6.94 9.64 -22.95
CA ARG A 305 -7.67 8.78 -23.88
C ARG A 305 -8.34 7.61 -23.15
N HIS A 306 -7.60 6.86 -22.31
CA HIS A 306 -8.13 5.71 -21.59
C HIS A 306 -9.29 6.09 -20.68
N HIS A 307 -9.18 7.20 -19.94
CA HIS A 307 -10.27 7.65 -19.08
C HIS A 307 -11.51 8.09 -19.89
N ARG A 308 -11.34 8.82 -20.98
CA ARG A 308 -12.48 9.20 -21.85
C ARG A 308 -13.12 7.99 -22.50
N GLU A 309 -12.34 7.00 -22.88
CA GLU A 309 -12.83 5.75 -23.44
C GLU A 309 -13.61 4.94 -22.40
N MET A 310 -13.09 4.80 -21.17
CA MET A 310 -13.82 4.19 -20.04
C MET A 310 -15.16 4.89 -19.79
N ILE A 311 -15.19 6.22 -19.78
CA ILE A 311 -16.41 7.01 -19.61
C ILE A 311 -17.39 6.77 -20.76
N SER A 312 -16.92 6.77 -22.00
CA SER A 312 -17.73 6.56 -23.19
C SER A 312 -18.36 5.17 -23.19
N VAL A 313 -17.58 4.14 -22.93
CA VAL A 313 -18.03 2.74 -22.86
C VAL A 313 -19.05 2.56 -21.73
N ALA A 314 -18.77 3.07 -20.55
CA ALA A 314 -19.70 2.99 -19.40
C ALA A 314 -21.03 3.70 -19.71
N ARG A 315 -20.96 4.91 -20.28
CA ARG A 315 -22.13 5.71 -20.66
C ARG A 315 -23.00 5.00 -21.69
N SER A 316 -22.40 4.31 -22.66
CA SER A 316 -23.11 3.51 -23.66
C SER A 316 -23.92 2.35 -23.05
N ARG A 317 -23.58 1.93 -21.84
CA ARG A 317 -24.26 0.89 -21.05
C ARG A 317 -25.09 1.43 -19.90
N ASN A 318 -25.32 2.74 -19.86
CA ASN A 318 -26.03 3.42 -18.77
C ASN A 318 -25.36 3.21 -17.39
N ILE A 319 -24.02 3.14 -17.36
CA ILE A 319 -23.22 3.01 -16.16
C ILE A 319 -22.63 4.37 -15.79
N SER A 320 -22.80 4.81 -14.54
CA SER A 320 -22.19 6.03 -14.05
C SER A 320 -20.72 5.84 -13.71
N ILE A 321 -19.87 6.82 -14.03
CA ILE A 321 -18.46 6.85 -13.65
C ILE A 321 -18.26 7.87 -12.53
N VAL A 322 -17.46 7.50 -11.53
CA VAL A 322 -16.86 8.39 -10.55
C VAL A 322 -15.35 8.28 -10.67
N LEU A 323 -14.67 9.37 -10.91
CA LEU A 323 -13.19 9.39 -10.93
C LEU A 323 -12.68 9.59 -9.51
N LEU A 324 -11.64 8.84 -9.14
CA LEU A 324 -10.92 8.98 -7.88
C LEU A 324 -9.44 9.19 -8.18
N TYR A 325 -8.93 10.37 -7.83
CA TYR A 325 -7.50 10.61 -7.83
C TYR A 325 -6.87 10.00 -6.59
N ASN A 326 -6.13 8.92 -6.74
CA ASN A 326 -5.59 8.07 -5.69
C ASN A 326 -4.08 8.28 -5.49
N GLU A 327 -3.68 9.53 -5.26
CA GLU A 327 -2.30 9.93 -5.08
C GLU A 327 -2.24 11.14 -4.12
N PHE A 328 -1.06 11.39 -3.54
CA PHE A 328 -0.85 12.52 -2.62
C PHE A 328 -0.32 13.77 -3.31
N TRP A 329 0.15 13.64 -4.52
CA TRP A 329 0.80 14.72 -5.25
C TRP A 329 -0.21 15.72 -5.82
N LYS A 330 -0.37 16.86 -5.15
CA LYS A 330 -1.35 17.92 -5.49
C LYS A 330 -1.09 18.60 -6.84
N ASP A 331 0.17 18.70 -7.26
CA ASP A 331 0.55 19.40 -8.50
C ASP A 331 0.76 18.42 -9.66
N SER A 332 0.32 17.19 -9.52
CA SER A 332 0.48 16.16 -10.53
C SER A 332 -0.12 16.58 -11.87
N PRO A 333 0.59 16.43 -12.98
CA PRO A 333 0.02 16.63 -14.30
C PRO A 333 -1.12 15.66 -14.60
N TYR A 334 -1.11 14.46 -14.04
CA TYR A 334 -2.20 13.48 -14.15
C TYR A 334 -3.46 13.96 -13.41
N LEU A 335 -3.34 14.60 -12.25
CA LEU A 335 -4.47 15.23 -11.58
C LEU A 335 -5.09 16.33 -12.46
N LYS A 336 -4.27 17.18 -13.09
CA LYS A 336 -4.75 18.23 -13.99
C LYS A 336 -5.51 17.64 -15.18
N VAL A 337 -5.05 16.51 -15.72
CA VAL A 337 -5.76 15.78 -16.77
C VAL A 337 -7.11 15.28 -16.24
N LEU A 338 -7.16 14.61 -15.08
CA LEU A 338 -8.44 14.15 -14.49
C LEU A 338 -9.42 15.29 -14.22
N GLN A 339 -8.94 16.41 -13.70
CA GLN A 339 -9.77 17.61 -13.47
C GLN A 339 -10.35 18.15 -14.78
N ARG A 340 -9.58 18.12 -15.87
CA ARG A 340 -10.07 18.50 -17.21
C ARG A 340 -11.13 17.52 -17.69
N ILE A 341 -10.86 16.21 -17.64
CA ILE A 341 -11.80 15.16 -18.04
C ILE A 341 -13.10 15.27 -17.23
N ALA A 342 -13.01 15.43 -15.91
CA ALA A 342 -14.17 15.55 -15.03
C ALA A 342 -15.10 16.71 -15.45
N ARG A 343 -14.51 17.86 -15.81
CA ARG A 343 -15.27 19.03 -16.31
C ARG A 343 -15.88 18.76 -17.69
N ASP A 344 -15.06 18.31 -18.63
CA ASP A 344 -15.46 18.13 -20.03
C ASP A 344 -16.56 17.07 -20.14
N GLU A 345 -16.39 15.96 -19.45
CA GLU A 345 -17.32 14.82 -19.45
C GLU A 345 -18.44 14.94 -18.42
N ARG A 346 -18.40 15.95 -17.55
CA ARG A 346 -19.39 16.16 -16.47
C ARG A 346 -19.52 14.93 -15.57
N VAL A 347 -18.39 14.33 -15.21
CA VAL A 347 -18.32 13.21 -14.25
C VAL A 347 -17.72 13.70 -12.94
N PRO A 348 -18.18 13.18 -11.79
CA PRO A 348 -17.62 13.58 -10.51
C PRO A 348 -16.17 13.10 -10.36
N LEU A 349 -15.37 13.91 -9.68
CA LEU A 349 -14.00 13.62 -9.30
C LEU A 349 -13.85 13.76 -7.78
N VAL A 350 -13.35 12.72 -7.14
CA VAL A 350 -12.89 12.73 -5.76
C VAL A 350 -11.36 12.87 -5.77
N ASP A 351 -10.86 13.92 -5.15
CA ASP A 351 -9.42 14.21 -5.08
C ASP A 351 -8.89 13.86 -3.68
N SER A 352 -8.22 12.70 -3.56
CA SER A 352 -7.68 12.24 -2.27
C SER A 352 -6.56 13.14 -1.76
N SER A 353 -5.79 13.79 -2.63
CA SER A 353 -4.74 14.71 -2.21
C SER A 353 -5.28 15.94 -1.49
N ALA A 354 -6.39 16.48 -1.99
CA ALA A 354 -7.09 17.60 -1.37
C ALA A 354 -7.79 17.20 -0.06
N LEU A 355 -8.45 16.02 -0.05
CA LEU A 355 -9.12 15.49 1.13
C LEU A 355 -8.15 15.28 2.29
N ILE A 356 -7.02 14.64 2.01
CA ILE A 356 -6.00 14.32 3.00
C ILE A 356 -5.37 15.60 3.55
N ALA A 357 -5.02 16.55 2.67
CA ALA A 357 -4.47 17.82 3.11
C ALA A 357 -5.46 18.67 3.93
N GLY A 358 -6.74 18.68 3.54
CA GLY A 358 -7.78 19.40 4.27
C GLY A 358 -8.01 18.83 5.65
N ALA A 359 -8.03 17.51 5.75
CA ALA A 359 -8.20 16.82 7.02
C ALA A 359 -6.98 16.98 7.94
N GLN A 360 -5.76 16.93 7.40
CA GLN A 360 -4.54 17.21 8.16
C GLN A 360 -4.61 18.61 8.79
N LYS A 361 -4.94 19.61 7.99
CA LYS A 361 -5.11 20.98 8.48
C LYS A 361 -6.15 21.09 9.60
N SER A 362 -7.31 20.44 9.45
CA SER A 362 -8.35 20.45 10.48
C SER A 362 -7.87 19.82 11.80
N ILE A 363 -7.03 18.80 11.74
CA ILE A 363 -6.47 18.14 12.92
C ILE A 363 -5.44 19.02 13.59
N GLU A 364 -4.57 19.68 12.81
CA GLU A 364 -3.62 20.65 13.33
C GLU A 364 -4.35 21.75 14.12
N GLU A 365 -5.42 22.32 13.54
CA GLU A 365 -6.26 23.32 14.19
C GLU A 365 -6.97 22.78 15.45
N GLU A 366 -7.38 21.51 15.45
CA GLU A 366 -7.99 20.87 16.61
C GLU A 366 -6.97 20.55 17.70
N LEU A 367 -5.76 20.11 17.34
CA LEU A 367 -4.66 19.91 18.26
C LEU A 367 -4.28 21.22 18.95
N GLU A 368 -4.16 22.31 18.20
CA GLU A 368 -3.91 23.63 18.72
C GLU A 368 -4.95 24.05 19.77
N LYS A 369 -6.19 23.70 19.59
CA LYS A 369 -7.27 23.98 20.56
C LYS A 369 -7.28 23.05 21.76
N LYS A 370 -6.97 21.75 21.58
CA LYS A 370 -7.07 20.73 22.62
C LYS A 370 -5.86 20.64 23.53
N LEU A 371 -4.68 21.03 23.06
CA LEU A 371 -3.44 20.93 23.84
C LEU A 371 -3.37 21.95 24.99
N ASP A 372 -4.40 22.79 25.19
CA ASP A 372 -4.37 23.88 26.18
C ASP A 372 -3.00 24.58 26.14
N LEU A 373 -2.81 25.35 25.07
CA LEU A 373 -1.52 25.83 24.57
C LEU A 373 -0.84 26.89 25.44
N GLN A 374 -1.05 26.85 26.74
CA GLN A 374 -0.22 27.61 27.66
C GLN A 374 1.06 26.82 27.91
N PRO A 375 2.21 27.28 27.39
CA PRO A 375 3.50 26.71 27.74
C PRO A 375 3.61 26.68 29.24
N ARG A 376 3.79 25.52 29.85
CA ARG A 376 3.96 25.45 31.31
C ARG A 376 5.32 25.97 31.68
N LYS A 377 5.35 26.97 32.54
CA LYS A 377 6.60 27.41 33.18
C LYS A 377 7.17 26.24 34.01
N PRO A 378 8.49 26.02 34.01
CA PRO A 378 9.09 24.99 34.86
C PRO A 378 8.62 25.18 36.31
N GLN A 379 7.92 24.20 36.85
CA GLN A 379 7.61 24.17 38.25
C GLN A 379 8.94 23.99 38.99
N ARG A 380 9.25 24.87 39.95
CA ARG A 380 10.39 24.67 40.88
C ARG A 380 10.10 23.37 41.63
N GLY A 381 10.92 22.35 41.40
CA GLY A 381 10.79 21.05 42.05
C GLY A 381 10.89 21.21 43.56
N ASN A 382 9.95 20.61 44.27
CA ASN A 382 10.10 20.32 45.68
C ASN A 382 11.20 19.27 45.87
N ALA A 383 11.86 19.25 46.98
CA ALA A 383 13.10 18.54 47.33
C ALA A 383 13.09 16.99 47.27
N HIS A 384 12.24 16.38 46.44
CA HIS A 384 12.27 14.96 46.10
C HIS A 384 12.84 14.83 44.69
N GLY A 385 13.86 13.98 44.55
CA GLY A 385 14.68 13.85 43.35
C GLY A 385 13.85 13.72 42.06
N GLU A 386 14.33 14.34 40.98
CA GLU A 386 13.72 14.23 39.67
C GLU A 386 13.73 12.77 39.20
N ILE A 387 12.69 12.36 38.46
CA ILE A 387 12.55 11.03 37.86
C ILE A 387 12.96 11.14 36.40
N GLU A 388 13.89 10.32 35.97
CA GLU A 388 14.24 10.18 34.56
C GLU A 388 13.13 9.41 33.83
N VAL A 389 12.53 10.01 32.84
CA VAL A 389 11.53 9.37 31.97
C VAL A 389 12.15 9.08 30.61
N VAL A 390 12.13 7.83 30.22
CA VAL A 390 12.55 7.37 28.88
C VAL A 390 11.31 7.16 28.04
N PHE A 391 11.12 8.02 27.06
CA PHE A 391 10.12 7.88 26.01
C PHE A 391 10.67 6.94 24.93
N ARG A 392 9.85 6.02 24.48
CA ARG A 392 10.25 5.03 23.47
C ARG A 392 9.20 4.93 22.38
N LEU A 393 9.62 5.14 21.16
CA LEU A 393 8.76 5.15 19.98
C LEU A 393 9.29 4.18 18.94
N PHE A 394 8.48 3.23 18.55
CA PHE A 394 8.79 2.48 17.34
C PHE A 394 8.30 3.24 16.11
N ALA A 395 9.21 3.51 15.19
CA ALA A 395 8.92 4.11 13.89
C ALA A 395 9.68 3.35 12.80
N ASP A 396 8.93 2.69 11.92
CA ASP A 396 9.51 1.93 10.81
C ASP A 396 10.32 2.84 9.88
N LYS A 397 11.45 2.33 9.39
CA LYS A 397 12.33 3.03 8.45
C LYS A 397 11.62 3.53 7.19
N TRP A 398 10.52 2.88 6.80
CA TRP A 398 9.72 3.26 5.63
C TRP A 398 8.78 4.43 5.90
N SER A 399 8.42 4.66 7.17
CA SER A 399 7.55 5.74 7.59
C SER A 399 8.32 6.95 8.15
N VAL A 400 9.63 6.83 8.36
CA VAL A 400 10.49 7.87 8.95
C VAL A 400 11.59 8.25 7.96
N PRO A 401 11.48 9.37 7.27
CA PRO A 401 12.45 9.74 6.25
C PRO A 401 13.83 10.07 6.81
N LYS A 402 13.95 10.77 7.95
CA LYS A 402 15.25 11.23 8.46
C LYS A 402 15.40 11.28 9.98
N ALA A 403 14.37 11.66 10.72
CA ALA A 403 14.44 11.88 12.16
C ALA A 403 13.05 11.76 12.81
N MET A 404 13.06 11.43 14.10
CA MET A 404 11.87 11.46 14.94
C MET A 404 12.03 12.53 16.01
N TYR A 405 10.91 13.13 16.38
CA TYR A 405 10.85 14.18 17.39
C TYR A 405 9.71 13.90 18.37
N ILE A 406 9.90 14.33 19.61
CA ILE A 406 8.83 14.40 20.61
C ILE A 406 8.45 15.85 20.84
N VAL A 407 7.16 16.12 20.96
CA VAL A 407 6.65 17.44 21.26
C VAL A 407 5.57 17.34 22.33
N GLY A 408 5.62 18.20 23.34
CA GLY A 408 4.68 18.16 24.44
C GLY A 408 4.60 19.46 25.23
N ASN A 409 3.75 19.46 26.26
CA ASN A 409 3.39 20.62 27.06
C ASN A 409 4.45 21.05 28.10
N HIS A 410 5.65 20.52 28.03
CA HIS A 410 6.74 20.83 28.97
C HIS A 410 7.97 21.36 28.22
N PRO A 411 8.77 22.29 28.80
CA PRO A 411 9.99 22.81 28.16
C PRO A 411 10.95 21.72 27.66
N LYS A 412 11.13 20.65 28.45
CA LYS A 412 11.95 19.49 28.08
C LYS A 412 11.33 18.63 26.98
N LEU A 413 10.09 18.90 26.59
CA LEU A 413 9.38 18.31 25.44
C LEU A 413 9.08 19.36 24.36
N GLY A 414 9.90 20.42 24.27
CA GLY A 414 9.79 21.44 23.24
C GLY A 414 8.72 22.50 23.48
N ASN A 415 7.95 22.42 24.57
CA ASN A 415 6.94 23.40 24.94
C ASN A 415 5.95 23.71 23.80
N LEU A 416 5.47 22.65 23.17
CA LEU A 416 4.54 22.65 22.03
C LEU A 416 5.12 23.16 20.71
N VAL A 417 6.43 23.28 20.59
CA VAL A 417 7.08 23.56 19.31
C VAL A 417 7.46 22.23 18.67
N PRO A 418 6.80 21.82 17.56
CA PRO A 418 7.09 20.56 16.88
C PRO A 418 8.47 20.57 16.23
N ASN A 419 9.01 19.38 15.99
CA ASN A 419 10.31 19.15 15.36
C ASN A 419 11.50 19.83 16.08
N LYS A 420 11.36 20.11 17.40
CA LYS A 420 12.40 20.75 18.22
C LYS A 420 13.21 19.78 19.06
N ILE A 421 12.57 18.78 19.64
CA ILE A 421 13.24 17.83 20.53
C ILE A 421 13.42 16.51 19.78
N ALA A 422 14.65 16.25 19.34
CA ALA A 422 15.00 15.04 18.59
C ALA A 422 14.94 13.78 19.48
N MET A 423 14.56 12.67 18.87
CA MET A 423 14.71 11.32 19.42
C MET A 423 15.83 10.59 18.70
N TYR A 424 16.35 9.53 19.28
CA TYR A 424 17.55 8.84 18.83
C TYR A 424 17.31 7.34 18.70
N ASP A 425 17.86 6.73 17.66
CA ASP A 425 17.90 5.28 17.39
C ASP A 425 19.37 4.89 17.11
N ASP A 426 20.26 5.27 18.04
CA ASP A 426 21.71 5.16 17.89
C ASP A 426 22.39 4.54 19.13
N GLY A 427 21.62 3.96 20.06
CA GLY A 427 22.11 3.42 21.31
C GLY A 427 22.39 4.47 22.39
N THR A 428 21.95 5.73 22.19
CA THR A 428 22.15 6.83 23.14
C THR A 428 20.83 7.41 23.63
N HIS A 429 20.86 8.36 24.58
CA HIS A 429 19.67 9.10 25.06
C HIS A 429 18.52 8.22 25.59
N GLY A 430 18.85 7.03 26.13
CA GLY A 430 17.88 6.05 26.61
C GLY A 430 17.50 4.98 25.60
N ASP A 431 18.03 5.07 24.39
CA ASP A 431 17.95 4.00 23.41
C ASP A 431 18.83 2.82 23.84
N GLN A 432 18.31 1.60 23.65
CA GLN A 432 18.95 0.37 24.10
C GLN A 432 19.71 -0.36 22.99
N MET A 433 19.33 -0.14 21.76
CA MET A 433 19.94 -0.83 20.62
C MET A 433 19.83 0.00 19.34
N ALA A 434 20.96 0.45 18.84
CA ALA A 434 21.04 1.23 17.60
C ALA A 434 20.43 0.49 16.40
N GLY A 435 19.60 1.18 15.63
CA GLY A 435 19.05 0.68 14.36
C GLY A 435 17.92 -0.33 14.49
N ASP A 436 17.32 -0.48 15.68
CA ASP A 436 16.16 -1.36 15.89
C ASP A 436 14.82 -0.67 15.63
N HIS A 437 14.88 0.58 15.17
CA HIS A 437 13.74 1.46 14.90
C HIS A 437 12.91 1.85 16.14
N VAL A 438 13.46 1.65 17.34
CA VAL A 438 12.89 2.14 18.61
C VAL A 438 13.61 3.44 19.00
N TRP A 439 13.10 4.52 18.49
CA TRP A 439 13.59 5.86 18.80
C TRP A 439 13.34 6.21 20.25
N SER A 440 14.34 6.72 20.94
CA SER A 440 14.27 7.03 22.36
C SER A 440 14.66 8.47 22.65
N TYR A 441 14.06 9.01 23.71
CA TYR A 441 14.43 10.29 24.31
C TYR A 441 14.30 10.19 25.83
N SER A 442 15.29 10.65 26.57
CA SER A 442 15.23 10.69 28.03
C SER A 442 15.35 12.11 28.59
N ALA A 443 14.55 12.41 29.60
CA ALA A 443 14.63 13.66 30.35
C ALA A 443 14.11 13.45 31.77
N THR A 444 14.58 14.29 32.71
CA THR A 444 14.16 14.25 34.12
C THR A 444 12.99 15.18 34.38
N PHE A 445 12.06 14.76 35.23
CA PHE A 445 10.87 15.54 35.59
C PHE A 445 10.59 15.42 37.07
N ALA A 446 10.02 16.46 37.69
CA ALA A 446 9.55 16.40 39.05
C ALA A 446 8.39 15.39 39.19
N PRO A 447 8.34 14.63 40.32
CA PRO A 447 7.16 13.81 40.62
C PRO A 447 5.88 14.64 40.61
N GLY A 448 4.79 14.05 40.11
CA GLY A 448 3.50 14.73 39.95
C GLY A 448 3.37 15.60 38.68
N THR A 449 4.42 15.72 37.86
CA THR A 449 4.34 16.46 36.59
C THR A 449 3.38 15.76 35.65
N LYS A 450 2.36 16.48 35.18
CA LYS A 450 1.46 15.99 34.13
C LYS A 450 2.01 16.32 32.73
N LEU A 451 2.36 15.30 32.00
CA LEU A 451 2.88 15.41 30.63
C LEU A 451 1.83 15.03 29.63
N SER A 452 1.69 15.85 28.59
CA SER A 452 0.94 15.54 27.37
C SER A 452 1.86 15.72 26.17
N TYR A 453 1.90 14.74 25.27
CA TYR A 453 2.85 14.74 24.16
C TYR A 453 2.33 13.94 22.96
N ILE A 454 2.92 14.23 21.82
CA ILE A 454 2.77 13.50 20.55
C ILE A 454 4.15 13.41 19.88
N TYR A 455 4.21 12.73 18.75
CA TYR A 455 5.44 12.61 17.97
C TYR A 455 5.30 13.25 16.60
N THR A 456 6.42 13.73 16.06
CA THR A 456 6.55 14.24 14.69
C THR A 456 7.78 13.63 14.03
N ASP A 457 7.82 13.54 12.72
CA ASP A 457 8.81 12.71 12.02
C ASP A 457 9.73 13.47 11.05
N SER A 458 9.59 14.72 10.92
CA SER A 458 10.48 15.59 10.15
C SER A 458 9.81 16.93 9.90
N GLY A 459 10.52 17.79 9.28
CA GLY A 459 10.07 19.09 8.89
C GLY A 459 10.90 20.18 9.56
N GLU A 460 10.53 21.38 9.29
CA GLU A 460 11.16 22.55 9.88
C GLU A 460 10.65 22.75 11.31
N GLU A 461 11.52 23.24 12.20
CA GLU A 461 11.13 23.59 13.56
C GLU A 461 9.89 24.51 13.55
N GLY A 462 8.89 24.16 14.34
CA GLY A 462 7.64 24.90 14.43
C GLY A 462 6.55 24.45 13.44
N LYS A 463 6.85 23.62 12.46
CA LYS A 463 5.86 23.07 11.54
C LYS A 463 5.30 21.73 12.01
N TRP A 464 3.98 21.61 12.05
CA TRP A 464 3.28 20.39 12.36
C TRP A 464 3.21 19.46 11.14
N GLU A 465 4.32 18.84 10.80
CA GLU A 465 4.37 17.85 9.72
C GLU A 465 4.57 16.46 10.29
N GLY A 466 3.96 15.46 9.63
CA GLY A 466 4.13 14.08 10.03
C GLY A 466 3.60 13.77 11.43
N LEU A 467 2.40 14.20 11.72
CA LEU A 467 1.78 14.04 13.04
C LEU A 467 1.46 12.58 13.36
N ASP A 468 1.79 12.20 14.60
CA ASP A 468 1.35 10.95 15.19
C ASP A 468 -0.06 11.13 15.78
N VAL A 469 -1.05 10.76 15.04
CA VAL A 469 -2.45 10.85 15.49
C VAL A 469 -3.06 9.45 15.40
N PRO A 470 -3.96 9.07 16.28
CA PRO A 470 -5.04 9.91 16.76
C PRO A 470 -4.96 10.36 18.23
N HIS A 471 -3.88 10.12 18.96
CA HIS A 471 -3.95 10.26 20.41
C HIS A 471 -2.86 11.15 20.98
N ILE A 472 -3.27 12.25 21.60
CA ILE A 472 -2.42 12.94 22.57
C ILE A 472 -2.20 11.97 23.72
N ARG A 473 -0.96 11.58 23.94
CA ARG A 473 -0.56 10.75 25.07
C ARG A 473 -0.44 11.61 26.30
N SER A 474 -0.93 11.12 27.43
CA SER A 474 -0.80 11.84 28.69
C SER A 474 -0.54 10.88 29.84
N PHE A 475 0.24 11.33 30.80
CA PHE A 475 0.46 10.61 32.07
C PHE A 475 1.00 11.56 33.14
N THR A 476 0.91 11.13 34.38
CA THR A 476 1.56 11.79 35.52
C THR A 476 2.87 11.08 35.85
N VAL A 477 3.94 11.83 36.03
CA VAL A 477 5.25 11.28 36.42
C VAL A 477 5.20 10.86 37.88
N GLU A 478 5.23 9.55 38.10
CA GLU A 478 5.19 8.96 39.45
C GLU A 478 6.31 7.92 39.58
N ALA A 479 7.02 7.95 40.70
CA ALA A 479 7.99 6.91 41.02
C ALA A 479 7.23 5.61 41.34
N LYS A 480 7.54 4.54 40.63
CA LYS A 480 7.09 3.19 40.99
C LYS A 480 8.18 2.54 41.86
N ASN A 481 7.81 2.06 43.01
CA ASN A 481 8.70 1.30 43.93
C ASN A 481 10.02 2.01 44.30
N GLY A 482 10.05 3.34 44.30
CA GLY A 482 11.28 4.11 44.64
C GLY A 482 12.29 4.19 43.46
N GLU A 483 11.94 3.72 42.29
CA GLU A 483 12.78 3.84 41.10
C GLU A 483 12.84 5.29 40.62
N GLN A 484 14.05 5.80 40.36
CA GLN A 484 14.27 7.14 39.80
C GLN A 484 14.25 7.17 38.29
N LYS A 485 13.97 6.04 37.63
CA LYS A 485 13.90 5.89 36.17
C LYS A 485 12.62 5.20 35.74
N LEU A 486 11.86 5.86 34.87
CA LEU A 486 10.59 5.39 34.35
C LEU A 486 10.69 5.15 32.84
N TYR A 487 10.60 3.91 32.40
CA TYR A 487 10.47 3.57 30.99
C TYR A 487 9.00 3.62 30.56
N ARG A 488 8.70 4.47 29.58
CA ARG A 488 7.40 4.42 28.93
C ARG A 488 7.29 3.13 28.09
N PRO A 489 6.08 2.58 27.91
CA PRO A 489 5.88 1.52 26.93
C PRO A 489 6.43 1.92 25.56
N ILE A 490 6.86 0.96 24.75
CA ILE A 490 7.19 1.24 23.35
C ILE A 490 5.88 1.58 22.64
N GLU A 491 5.76 2.82 22.25
CA GLU A 491 4.60 3.35 21.52
C GLU A 491 4.85 3.24 20.02
N SER A 492 3.80 3.11 19.21
CA SER A 492 3.94 3.05 17.76
C SER A 492 3.69 4.42 17.16
N PHE A 493 4.53 4.79 16.19
CA PHE A 493 4.30 5.99 15.40
C PHE A 493 3.19 5.73 14.40
N GLY A 494 2.11 6.46 14.52
CA GLY A 494 0.99 6.40 13.59
C GLY A 494 0.76 7.77 12.98
N LYS A 495 1.04 7.90 11.69
CA LYS A 495 0.72 9.14 10.96
C LYS A 495 -0.73 9.14 10.55
N ILE A 496 -1.48 10.20 10.85
CA ILE A 496 -2.78 10.42 10.20
C ILE A 496 -2.51 10.68 8.72
N TYR A 497 -3.29 10.02 7.88
CA TYR A 497 -3.25 10.16 6.43
C TYR A 497 -1.90 9.84 5.81
N MET A 498 -0.95 9.46 6.62
CA MET A 498 0.30 8.99 6.11
C MET A 498 0.23 7.49 5.95
N TYR A 499 0.84 7.11 5.06
CA TYR A 499 1.39 5.93 4.52
C TYR A 499 1.51 4.84 5.59
N ALA A 500 0.94 3.74 5.31
CA ALA A 500 1.50 2.51 5.79
C ALA A 500 2.87 2.28 5.10
N ASP A 501 3.09 2.92 3.95
CA ASP A 501 4.37 3.05 3.23
C ASP A 501 4.40 4.41 2.48
N PRO A 502 5.49 4.80 1.79
CA PRO A 502 5.58 6.09 1.10
C PRO A 502 4.52 6.32 0.00
N TRP A 503 3.74 5.32 -0.35
CA TRP A 503 2.87 5.32 -1.52
C TRP A 503 1.38 5.16 -1.22
N HIS A 504 1.02 4.57 -0.05
CA HIS A 504 -0.35 4.19 0.26
C HIS A 504 -0.83 4.84 1.55
N THR A 505 -2.10 5.20 1.58
CA THR A 505 -2.74 5.75 2.77
C THR A 505 -3.09 4.65 3.79
N ASN A 506 -3.26 5.02 5.03
CA ASN A 506 -3.71 4.13 6.10
C ASN A 506 -5.25 4.00 6.13
N ALA A 507 -5.77 3.22 7.06
CA ALA A 507 -7.21 2.99 7.21
C ALA A 507 -8.04 4.27 7.41
N VAL A 508 -7.46 5.29 8.06
CA VAL A 508 -8.15 6.57 8.29
C VAL A 508 -8.28 7.35 6.99
N GLY A 509 -7.20 7.41 6.20
CA GLY A 509 -7.27 8.05 4.88
C GLY A 509 -8.21 7.31 3.93
N TYR A 510 -8.25 5.98 3.95
CA TYR A 510 -9.25 5.21 3.21
C TYR A 510 -10.68 5.50 3.66
N GLN A 511 -10.90 5.76 4.96
CA GLN A 511 -12.23 6.15 5.44
C GLN A 511 -12.65 7.53 4.94
N LEU A 512 -11.73 8.50 4.83
CA LEU A 512 -12.02 9.80 4.24
C LEU A 512 -12.44 9.66 2.78
N ILE A 513 -11.73 8.85 2.02
CA ILE A 513 -12.06 8.55 0.62
C ILE A 513 -13.45 7.92 0.54
N ALA A 514 -13.72 6.91 1.37
CA ALA A 514 -15.02 6.25 1.40
C ALA A 514 -16.17 7.21 1.73
N ARG A 515 -15.99 8.15 2.67
CA ARG A 515 -16.97 9.19 2.99
C ARG A 515 -17.20 10.15 1.82
N ALA A 516 -16.13 10.60 1.17
CA ALA A 516 -16.25 11.48 0.01
C ALA A 516 -16.95 10.78 -1.19
N LEU A 517 -16.69 9.50 -1.37
CA LEU A 517 -17.39 8.67 -2.36
C LEU A 517 -18.88 8.52 -1.98
N LEU A 518 -19.20 8.27 -0.72
CA LEU A 518 -20.59 8.22 -0.24
C LEU A 518 -21.33 9.53 -0.54
N ASP A 519 -20.73 10.68 -0.21
CA ASP A 519 -21.32 12.00 -0.48
C ASP A 519 -21.48 12.27 -1.99
N THR A 520 -20.57 11.72 -2.81
CA THR A 520 -20.66 11.79 -4.26
C THR A 520 -21.79 10.92 -4.79
N LEU A 521 -21.93 9.70 -4.29
CA LEU A 521 -23.00 8.77 -4.66
C LEU A 521 -24.38 9.29 -4.27
N LYS A 522 -24.52 9.95 -3.13
CA LYS A 522 -25.78 10.61 -2.74
C LYS A 522 -26.24 11.69 -3.73
N LYS A 523 -25.33 12.23 -4.53
CA LYS A 523 -25.62 13.23 -5.58
C LYS A 523 -25.84 12.58 -6.95
N ASN A 524 -25.48 11.30 -7.11
CA ASN A 524 -25.64 10.56 -8.36
C ASN A 524 -27.13 10.25 -8.61
N GLU A 525 -27.63 10.53 -9.81
CA GLU A 525 -29.06 10.38 -10.11
C GLU A 525 -29.52 8.92 -10.06
N GLN A 526 -28.73 7.97 -10.59
CA GLN A 526 -29.07 6.54 -10.53
C GLN A 526 -29.15 6.02 -9.10
N ALA A 527 -28.20 6.44 -8.25
CA ALA A 527 -28.23 6.09 -6.83
C ALA A 527 -29.42 6.73 -6.10
N LYS A 528 -29.77 7.99 -6.42
CA LYS A 528 -30.97 8.64 -5.88
C LYS A 528 -32.25 7.91 -6.26
N ASP A 529 -32.38 7.53 -7.53
CA ASP A 529 -33.55 6.82 -8.03
C ASP A 529 -33.68 5.45 -7.37
N TYR A 530 -32.57 4.72 -7.22
CA TYR A 530 -32.55 3.46 -6.49
C TYR A 530 -32.97 3.65 -5.01
N LEU A 531 -32.40 4.64 -4.32
CA LEU A 531 -32.71 4.93 -2.92
C LEU A 531 -34.16 5.38 -2.70
N ARG A 532 -34.79 6.01 -3.69
CA ARG A 532 -36.23 6.37 -3.63
C ARG A 532 -37.12 5.12 -3.76
N GLN A 533 -36.68 4.11 -4.52
CA GLN A 533 -37.42 2.87 -4.70
C GLN A 533 -37.23 1.89 -3.53
N ALA A 534 -36.12 2.00 -2.81
CA ALA A 534 -35.81 1.15 -1.66
C ALA A 534 -36.50 1.62 -0.35
N LYS A 535 -37.07 2.83 -0.33
CA LYS A 535 -37.91 3.36 0.75
C LYS A 535 -39.36 2.94 0.57
#